data_4244dee7b0d371a8893778267a9311a2
#
_entry.id   4244dee7b0d371a8893778267a9311a2
#
_cell.length_a   1.000
_cell.length_b   1.000
_cell.length_c   1.000
_cell.angle_alpha   90.00
_cell.angle_beta   90.00
_cell.angle_gamma   90.00
#
_symmetry.space_group_name_H-M   'P 1'
#
loop_
_entity.id
_entity.type
_entity.pdbx_description
1 polymer ?
#
loop_
_entity_poly.entity_id
_entity_poly.type
_entity_poly.pdbx_seq_one_letter_code
_entity_poly.pdbx_strand_id
1 'polypeptide(L)'
;MKVFRVIAALAAISAFAILVQTQTRPAGPAAPQVRPASGPANVAVIDSAAFSDDKTGITRVMNAMKQIETKFQPLRTEIRGMRDRLTTMRADIQKKQSIQDPKMTAQQADEADRLEVQIKRKAEDAQASYQKESLAVLDPMQKEIGEALTAYAQSKGISLLIDLNRVPVIYSAPSLDITKEFIAEYNRTHPATGARP
;
A
#
# COMPACT_ATOMS: atom_id res chain seq x y z
N MET A 1 -56.37 -35.70 0.32
CA MET A 1 -57.07 -36.97 0.16
C MET A 1 -56.17 -38.14 0.53
N LYS A 2 -56.59 -38.88 1.54
CA LYS A 2 -56.47 -40.35 1.72
C LYS A 2 -55.04 -40.91 1.77
N VAL A 3 -54.61 -41.78 2.61
CA VAL A 3 -55.17 -42.58 3.71
C VAL A 3 -54.01 -43.27 4.40
N PHE A 4 -54.03 -43.22 5.72
CA PHE A 4 -53.64 -44.22 6.69
C PHE A 4 -53.25 -45.61 6.18
N ARG A 5 -52.17 -46.18 6.72
CA ARG A 5 -52.27 -47.49 7.34
C ARG A 5 -51.10 -47.81 8.26
N VAL A 6 -51.44 -48.01 9.50
CA VAL A 6 -50.74 -48.63 10.61
C VAL A 6 -50.69 -50.14 10.37
N ILE A 7 -49.57 -50.80 10.64
CA ILE A 7 -49.55 -52.20 11.15
C ILE A 7 -48.37 -52.33 12.13
N ALA A 8 -48.70 -52.70 13.32
CA ALA A 8 -47.82 -53.16 14.39
C ALA A 8 -47.66 -54.68 14.30
N ALA A 9 -46.50 -55.24 14.66
CA ALA A 9 -46.31 -56.56 15.27
C ALA A 9 -44.84 -56.71 15.69
N LEU A 10 -44.61 -56.73 16.97
CA LEU A 10 -44.21 -57.84 17.89
C LEU A 10 -42.82 -58.46 17.70
N ALA A 11 -41.97 -58.12 18.65
CA ALA A 11 -41.11 -58.94 19.50
C ALA A 11 -40.30 -60.14 18.94
N ALA A 12 -38.97 -59.99 19.06
CA ALA A 12 -38.12 -61.17 19.46
C ALA A 12 -36.84 -60.60 20.09
N ILE A 13 -36.70 -60.88 21.37
CA ILE A 13 -35.52 -60.66 22.22
C ILE A 13 -34.48 -61.69 21.82
N SER A 14 -33.34 -61.25 21.28
CA SER A 14 -32.14 -62.08 21.14
C SER A 14 -30.97 -61.30 21.75
N ALA A 15 -30.59 -61.71 22.94
CA ALA A 15 -29.39 -61.23 23.63
C ALA A 15 -28.16 -61.64 22.81
N PHE A 16 -27.54 -60.69 22.12
CA PHE A 16 -26.25 -60.90 21.51
C PHE A 16 -25.23 -60.15 22.35
N ALA A 17 -24.44 -60.95 23.11
CA ALA A 17 -23.31 -60.43 23.85
C ALA A 17 -22.26 -59.97 22.85
N ILE A 18 -22.12 -58.63 22.64
CA ILE A 18 -21.06 -58.05 21.84
C ILE A 18 -19.85 -57.94 22.74
N LEU A 19 -18.87 -58.80 22.51
CA LEU A 19 -17.53 -58.69 23.03
C LEU A 19 -16.92 -57.42 22.44
N VAL A 20 -16.84 -56.34 23.21
CA VAL A 20 -16.11 -55.12 22.85
C VAL A 20 -14.63 -55.43 22.95
N GLN A 21 -14.01 -55.78 21.82
CA GLN A 21 -12.57 -55.78 21.70
C GLN A 21 -12.10 -54.32 21.68
N THR A 22 -11.56 -53.86 22.78
CA THR A 22 -10.79 -52.62 22.84
C THR A 22 -9.53 -52.78 22.00
N GLN A 23 -9.60 -52.44 20.73
CA GLN A 23 -8.40 -52.25 19.90
C GLN A 23 -7.67 -51.01 20.42
N THR A 24 -6.60 -51.25 21.18
CA THR A 24 -5.59 -50.22 21.48
C THR A 24 -4.91 -49.83 20.16
N ARG A 25 -5.41 -48.74 19.56
CA ARG A 25 -4.77 -48.13 18.40
C ARG A 25 -3.40 -47.60 18.86
N PRO A 26 -2.30 -47.97 18.19
CA PRO A 26 -1.00 -47.36 18.51
C PRO A 26 -1.12 -45.86 18.32
N ALA A 27 -0.74 -45.09 19.34
CA ALA A 27 -0.69 -43.63 19.24
C ALA A 27 0.31 -43.28 18.13
N GLY A 28 -0.21 -42.81 16.99
CA GLY A 28 0.61 -42.20 15.96
C GLY A 28 1.33 -40.97 16.53
N PRO A 29 2.47 -40.56 15.95
CA PRO A 29 3.21 -39.40 16.44
C PRO A 29 2.27 -38.23 16.58
N ALA A 30 2.17 -37.70 17.79
CA ALA A 30 1.33 -36.52 18.09
C ALA A 30 1.73 -35.40 17.14
N ALA A 31 0.81 -34.94 16.31
CA ALA A 31 0.98 -33.71 15.55
C ALA A 31 1.35 -32.59 16.53
N PRO A 32 2.29 -31.71 16.20
CA PRO A 32 2.67 -30.62 17.08
C PRO A 32 1.40 -29.83 17.44
N GLN A 33 0.97 -29.97 18.69
CA GLN A 33 -0.10 -29.15 19.23
C GLN A 33 0.43 -27.71 19.26
N VAL A 34 -0.06 -26.88 18.34
CA VAL A 34 0.08 -25.43 18.45
C VAL A 34 -0.63 -25.03 19.73
N ARG A 35 0.15 -24.84 20.81
CA ARG A 35 -0.39 -24.29 22.06
C ARG A 35 -0.94 -22.92 21.72
N PRO A 36 -2.24 -22.64 21.95
CA PRO A 36 -2.73 -21.27 21.89
C PRO A 36 -1.88 -20.46 22.88
N ALA A 37 -1.35 -19.33 22.41
CA ALA A 37 -0.62 -18.41 23.27
C ALA A 37 -1.61 -17.93 24.37
N SER A 38 -1.46 -18.48 25.56
CA SER A 38 -2.37 -18.24 26.71
C SER A 38 -1.98 -16.94 27.44
N GLY A 39 -2.02 -15.81 26.72
CA GLY A 39 -1.85 -14.49 27.31
C GLY A 39 -2.90 -13.53 26.70
N PRO A 40 -3.23 -12.43 27.39
CA PRO A 40 -4.06 -11.40 26.78
C PRO A 40 -3.37 -10.96 25.47
N ALA A 41 -4.12 -10.99 24.35
CA ALA A 41 -3.61 -10.56 23.07
C ALA A 41 -3.19 -9.08 23.19
N ASN A 42 -1.89 -8.80 23.09
CA ASN A 42 -1.38 -7.44 23.10
C ASN A 42 -1.56 -6.88 21.67
N VAL A 43 -2.55 -5.99 21.52
CA VAL A 43 -2.92 -5.37 20.24
C VAL A 43 -2.30 -3.98 20.18
N ALA A 44 -1.78 -3.61 19.03
CA ALA A 44 -1.34 -2.24 18.75
C ALA A 44 -1.85 -1.78 17.38
N VAL A 45 -1.88 -0.48 17.18
CA VAL A 45 -2.20 0.13 15.89
C VAL A 45 -1.04 0.99 15.43
N ILE A 46 -0.92 1.14 14.12
CA ILE A 46 0.05 2.03 13.49
C ILE A 46 -0.60 2.77 12.33
N ASP A 47 -0.22 4.04 12.14
CA ASP A 47 -0.59 4.83 10.98
C ASP A 47 0.60 4.88 10.01
N SER A 48 0.59 4.04 8.98
CA SER A 48 1.67 4.02 7.98
C SER A 48 1.72 5.28 7.10
N ALA A 49 0.67 6.12 7.03
CA ALA A 49 0.74 7.40 6.34
C ALA A 49 1.68 8.38 7.03
N ALA A 50 1.78 8.29 8.36
CA ALA A 50 2.70 9.12 9.13
C ALA A 50 4.19 8.87 8.81
N PHE A 51 4.54 7.74 8.17
CA PHE A 51 5.92 7.47 7.76
C PHE A 51 6.46 8.45 6.72
N SER A 52 5.58 9.07 5.94
CA SER A 52 5.90 10.08 4.94
C SER A 52 5.58 11.52 5.39
N ASP A 53 5.30 11.74 6.67
CA ASP A 53 5.07 13.09 7.21
C ASP A 53 6.35 13.93 7.19
N ASP A 54 6.27 15.17 6.69
CA ASP A 54 7.43 16.04 6.46
C ASP A 54 8.24 16.37 7.72
N LYS A 55 7.63 16.32 8.90
CA LYS A 55 8.24 16.77 10.16
C LYS A 55 8.53 15.61 11.10
N THR A 56 7.69 14.61 11.09
CA THR A 56 7.68 13.54 12.10
C THR A 56 7.85 12.14 11.50
N GLY A 57 7.98 12.05 10.19
CA GLY A 57 8.06 10.79 9.46
C GLY A 57 9.43 10.11 9.53
N ILE A 58 9.57 9.07 8.73
CA ILE A 58 10.83 8.32 8.58
C ILE A 58 11.79 9.14 7.73
N THR A 59 12.87 9.60 8.32
CA THR A 59 13.83 10.54 7.69
C THR A 59 14.38 10.01 6.36
N ARG A 60 14.65 8.70 6.24
CA ARG A 60 15.12 8.08 4.98
C ARG A 60 14.07 8.15 3.89
N VAL A 61 12.79 7.91 4.22
CA VAL A 61 11.67 8.01 3.28
C VAL A 61 11.52 9.44 2.78
N MET A 62 11.54 10.41 3.70
CA MET A 62 11.46 11.83 3.36
C MET A 62 12.60 12.29 2.45
N ASN A 63 13.83 11.89 2.76
CA ASN A 63 14.97 12.22 1.92
C ASN A 63 14.87 11.59 0.53
N ALA A 64 14.43 10.34 0.44
CA ALA A 64 14.22 9.66 -0.84
C ALA A 64 13.15 10.37 -1.69
N MET A 65 12.01 10.72 -1.08
CA MET A 65 10.94 11.47 -1.77
C MET A 65 11.44 12.84 -2.24
N LYS A 66 12.18 13.56 -1.40
CA LYS A 66 12.76 14.87 -1.76
C LYS A 66 13.78 14.76 -2.89
N GLN A 67 14.59 13.71 -2.93
CA GLN A 67 15.53 13.48 -4.03
C GLN A 67 14.80 13.21 -5.36
N ILE A 68 13.75 12.37 -5.32
CA ILE A 68 12.90 12.12 -6.51
C ILE A 68 12.25 13.42 -6.98
N GLU A 69 11.66 14.19 -6.06
CA GLU A 69 11.05 15.49 -6.39
C GLU A 69 12.04 16.46 -7.02
N THR A 70 13.23 16.60 -6.43
CA THR A 70 14.32 17.47 -6.94
C THR A 70 14.77 17.02 -8.34
N LYS A 71 14.88 15.72 -8.57
CA LYS A 71 15.27 15.16 -9.87
C LYS A 71 14.29 15.51 -10.99
N PHE A 72 12.98 15.52 -10.69
CA PHE A 72 11.93 15.77 -11.67
C PHE A 72 11.49 17.24 -11.75
N GLN A 73 11.93 18.10 -10.84
CA GLN A 73 11.60 19.53 -10.84
C GLN A 73 11.97 20.25 -12.13
N PRO A 74 13.18 20.08 -12.73
CA PRO A 74 13.52 20.73 -14.00
C PRO A 74 12.56 20.34 -15.13
N LEU A 75 12.20 19.05 -15.21
CA LEU A 75 11.30 18.54 -16.24
C LEU A 75 9.87 19.11 -16.10
N ARG A 76 9.37 19.25 -14.87
CA ARG A 76 8.09 19.91 -14.60
C ARG A 76 8.12 21.40 -14.99
N THR A 77 9.23 22.07 -14.71
CA THR A 77 9.41 23.49 -15.07
C THR A 77 9.43 23.65 -16.58
N GLU A 78 10.14 22.77 -17.30
CA GLU A 78 10.16 22.78 -18.77
C GLU A 78 8.77 22.55 -19.36
N ILE A 79 8.03 21.52 -18.89
CA ILE A 79 6.66 21.25 -19.38
C ILE A 79 5.74 22.45 -19.11
N ARG A 80 5.87 23.10 -17.97
CA ARG A 80 5.13 24.33 -17.67
C ARG A 80 5.44 25.42 -18.66
N GLY A 81 6.72 25.71 -18.88
CA GLY A 81 7.15 26.72 -19.86
C GLY A 81 6.63 26.43 -21.28
N MET A 82 6.62 25.16 -21.70
CA MET A 82 6.02 24.79 -23.00
C MET A 82 4.52 25.04 -23.04
N ARG A 83 3.78 24.79 -21.96
CA ARG A 83 2.33 25.09 -21.88
C ARG A 83 2.06 26.59 -21.92
N ASP A 84 2.86 27.38 -21.23
CA ASP A 84 2.74 28.85 -21.22
C ASP A 84 3.00 29.40 -22.64
N ARG A 85 4.03 28.88 -23.34
CA ARG A 85 4.30 29.22 -24.75
C ARG A 85 3.13 28.85 -25.65
N LEU A 86 2.57 27.66 -25.52
CA LEU A 86 1.40 27.22 -26.31
C LEU A 86 0.20 28.17 -26.10
N THR A 87 -0.06 28.53 -24.83
CA THR A 87 -1.13 29.45 -24.48
C THR A 87 -0.94 30.82 -25.15
N THR A 88 0.29 31.36 -25.10
CA THR A 88 0.63 32.63 -25.76
C THR A 88 0.47 32.53 -27.29
N MET A 89 0.99 31.45 -27.92
CA MET A 89 0.84 31.25 -29.36
C MET A 89 -0.62 31.22 -29.79
N ARG A 90 -1.48 30.49 -29.07
CA ARG A 90 -2.93 30.42 -29.38
C ARG A 90 -3.60 31.75 -29.23
N ALA A 91 -3.28 32.51 -28.17
CA ALA A 91 -3.81 33.87 -27.99
C ALA A 91 -3.37 34.83 -29.11
N ASP A 92 -2.12 34.72 -29.56
CA ASP A 92 -1.61 35.57 -30.66
C ASP A 92 -2.23 35.22 -32.00
N ILE A 93 -2.41 33.93 -32.31
CA ILE A 93 -3.14 33.46 -33.49
C ILE A 93 -4.55 34.05 -33.49
N GLN A 94 -5.27 33.93 -32.39
CA GLN A 94 -6.65 34.45 -32.26
C GLN A 94 -6.71 35.95 -32.45
N LYS A 95 -5.78 36.73 -31.91
CA LYS A 95 -5.73 38.19 -32.07
C LYS A 95 -5.41 38.64 -33.49
N LYS A 96 -4.57 37.88 -34.19
CA LYS A 96 -4.05 38.27 -35.51
C LYS A 96 -4.82 37.65 -36.69
N GLN A 97 -5.67 36.67 -36.49
CA GLN A 97 -6.34 35.95 -37.58
C GLN A 97 -7.15 36.82 -38.55
N SER A 98 -7.64 37.99 -38.11
CA SER A 98 -8.41 38.89 -38.96
C SER A 98 -7.58 39.90 -39.75
N ILE A 99 -6.28 40.05 -39.42
CA ILE A 99 -5.37 41.05 -40.02
C ILE A 99 -4.12 40.47 -40.64
N GLN A 100 -3.86 39.18 -40.40
CA GLN A 100 -2.67 38.46 -40.88
C GLN A 100 -3.01 37.62 -42.13
N ASP A 101 -1.99 37.39 -42.97
CA ASP A 101 -2.09 36.46 -44.10
C ASP A 101 -2.60 35.08 -43.64
N PRO A 102 -3.62 34.51 -44.30
CA PRO A 102 -4.17 33.20 -43.95
C PRO A 102 -3.13 32.08 -43.96
N LYS A 103 -2.16 32.14 -44.83
CA LYS A 103 -1.07 31.11 -44.88
C LYS A 103 -0.17 31.18 -43.66
N MET A 104 0.13 32.39 -43.18
CA MET A 104 0.92 32.56 -41.94
C MET A 104 0.13 32.12 -40.72
N THR A 105 -1.17 32.39 -40.69
CA THR A 105 -2.04 31.94 -39.60
C THR A 105 -2.10 30.41 -39.54
N ALA A 106 -2.24 29.74 -40.69
CA ALA A 106 -2.24 28.29 -40.78
C ALA A 106 -0.89 27.67 -40.30
N GLN A 107 0.24 28.25 -40.70
CA GLN A 107 1.55 27.79 -40.24
C GLN A 107 1.72 27.91 -38.73
N GLN A 108 1.26 29.01 -38.14
CA GLN A 108 1.31 29.19 -36.68
C GLN A 108 0.38 28.21 -35.94
N ALA A 109 -0.78 27.90 -36.52
CA ALA A 109 -1.70 26.90 -35.97
C ALA A 109 -1.03 25.49 -36.00
N ASP A 110 -0.41 25.11 -37.12
CA ASP A 110 0.32 23.84 -37.23
C ASP A 110 1.48 23.74 -36.22
N GLU A 111 2.20 24.86 -35.98
CA GLU A 111 3.25 24.90 -34.94
C GLU A 111 2.67 24.72 -33.53
N ALA A 112 1.55 25.38 -33.22
CA ALA A 112 0.86 25.22 -31.95
C ALA A 112 0.39 23.77 -31.72
N ASP A 113 -0.17 23.13 -32.73
CA ASP A 113 -0.62 21.74 -32.67
C ASP A 113 0.55 20.76 -32.44
N ARG A 114 1.67 20.98 -33.15
CA ARG A 114 2.90 20.20 -32.91
C ARG A 114 3.44 20.37 -31.50
N LEU A 115 3.44 21.60 -30.99
CA LEU A 115 3.86 21.89 -29.61
C LEU A 115 2.94 21.20 -28.60
N GLU A 116 1.63 21.19 -28.83
CA GLU A 116 0.68 20.47 -27.97
C GLU A 116 0.98 18.96 -27.90
N VAL A 117 1.22 18.34 -29.06
CA VAL A 117 1.59 16.91 -29.12
C VAL A 117 2.91 16.65 -28.39
N GLN A 118 3.90 17.54 -28.53
CA GLN A 118 5.17 17.43 -27.82
C GLN A 118 4.97 17.53 -26.29
N ILE A 119 4.14 18.50 -25.82
CA ILE A 119 3.82 18.66 -24.40
C ILE A 119 3.18 17.38 -23.85
N LYS A 120 2.20 16.85 -24.58
CA LYS A 120 1.49 15.63 -24.15
C LYS A 120 2.47 14.45 -23.98
N ARG A 121 3.27 14.16 -25.04
CA ARG A 121 4.25 13.06 -24.97
C ARG A 121 5.26 13.26 -23.85
N LYS A 122 5.79 14.47 -23.71
CA LYS A 122 6.77 14.77 -22.66
C LYS A 122 6.19 14.65 -21.27
N ALA A 123 4.91 15.03 -21.07
CA ALA A 123 4.22 14.88 -19.79
C ALA A 123 3.95 13.39 -19.46
N GLU A 124 3.56 12.59 -20.45
CA GLU A 124 3.36 11.15 -20.32
C GLU A 124 4.67 10.43 -19.95
N ASP A 125 5.75 10.74 -20.67
CA ASP A 125 7.09 10.19 -20.42
C ASP A 125 7.62 10.59 -19.02
N ALA A 126 7.39 11.85 -18.64
CA ALA A 126 7.76 12.36 -17.33
C ALA A 126 7.03 11.63 -16.22
N GLN A 127 5.74 11.40 -16.39
CA GLN A 127 4.91 10.67 -15.43
C GLN A 127 5.34 9.21 -15.30
N ALA A 128 5.55 8.53 -16.41
CA ALA A 128 6.02 7.14 -16.44
C ALA A 128 7.40 7.00 -15.76
N SER A 129 8.30 7.92 -16.07
CA SER A 129 9.64 7.95 -15.47
C SER A 129 9.60 8.23 -13.96
N TYR A 130 8.75 9.17 -13.52
CA TYR A 130 8.54 9.47 -12.11
C TYR A 130 8.01 8.26 -11.35
N GLN A 131 6.99 7.60 -11.88
CA GLN A 131 6.42 6.39 -11.27
C GLN A 131 7.46 5.27 -11.16
N LYS A 132 8.19 5.01 -12.25
CA LYS A 132 9.26 4.00 -12.27
C LYS A 132 10.33 4.28 -11.21
N GLU A 133 10.80 5.51 -11.13
CA GLU A 133 11.81 5.92 -10.15
C GLU A 133 11.28 5.81 -8.73
N SER A 134 10.04 6.27 -8.51
CA SER A 134 9.39 6.19 -7.19
C SER A 134 9.27 4.75 -6.70
N LEU A 135 8.81 3.83 -7.55
CA LEU A 135 8.74 2.41 -7.21
C LEU A 135 10.14 1.82 -6.94
N ALA A 136 11.11 2.09 -7.81
CA ALA A 136 12.46 1.57 -7.65
C ALA A 136 13.13 1.99 -6.33
N VAL A 137 12.82 3.19 -5.84
CA VAL A 137 13.40 3.74 -4.61
C VAL A 137 12.57 3.36 -3.38
N LEU A 138 11.24 3.45 -3.46
CA LEU A 138 10.37 3.29 -2.29
C LEU A 138 10.01 1.83 -1.97
N ASP A 139 9.90 0.94 -2.97
CA ASP A 139 9.54 -0.46 -2.73
C ASP A 139 10.54 -1.20 -1.83
N PRO A 140 11.88 -1.13 -2.06
CA PRO A 140 12.83 -1.76 -1.15
C PRO A 140 12.78 -1.16 0.26
N MET A 141 12.51 0.15 0.38
CA MET A 141 12.36 0.81 1.68
C MET A 141 11.10 0.35 2.41
N GLN A 142 9.98 0.18 1.71
CA GLN A 142 8.75 -0.34 2.31
C GLN A 142 8.96 -1.76 2.85
N LYS A 143 9.70 -2.60 2.14
CA LYS A 143 10.05 -3.95 2.60
C LYS A 143 10.90 -3.88 3.87
N GLU A 144 11.95 -3.08 3.88
CA GLU A 144 12.85 -2.88 5.03
C GLU A 144 12.07 -2.37 6.25
N ILE A 145 11.19 -1.39 6.05
CA ILE A 145 10.33 -0.84 7.11
C ILE A 145 9.38 -1.92 7.65
N GLY A 146 8.78 -2.74 6.78
CA GLY A 146 7.91 -3.84 7.17
C GLY A 146 8.62 -4.90 8.01
N GLU A 147 9.85 -5.26 7.65
CA GLU A 147 10.70 -6.17 8.42
C GLU A 147 11.06 -5.58 9.79
N ALA A 148 11.47 -4.31 9.82
CA ALA A 148 11.79 -3.59 11.06
C ALA A 148 10.56 -3.45 11.98
N LEU A 149 9.39 -3.18 11.40
CA LEU A 149 8.13 -3.08 12.13
C LEU A 149 7.72 -4.42 12.75
N THR A 150 7.91 -5.52 12.02
CA THR A 150 7.67 -6.87 12.51
C THR A 150 8.60 -7.21 13.70
N ALA A 151 9.89 -6.90 13.56
CA ALA A 151 10.86 -7.10 14.62
C ALA A 151 10.55 -6.24 15.87
N TYR A 152 10.14 -4.99 15.64
CA TYR A 152 9.71 -4.09 16.71
C TYR A 152 8.49 -4.65 17.47
N ALA A 153 7.45 -5.07 16.74
CA ALA A 153 6.26 -5.66 17.32
C ALA A 153 6.58 -6.91 18.17
N GLN A 154 7.43 -7.79 17.65
CA GLN A 154 7.90 -8.99 18.39
C GLN A 154 8.67 -8.60 19.66
N SER A 155 9.57 -7.62 19.60
CA SER A 155 10.35 -7.16 20.76
C SER A 155 9.49 -6.55 21.86
N LYS A 156 8.33 -5.97 21.49
CA LYS A 156 7.35 -5.38 22.42
C LYS A 156 6.27 -6.39 22.86
N GLY A 157 6.34 -7.63 22.41
CA GLY A 157 5.34 -8.65 22.73
C GLY A 157 3.95 -8.35 22.13
N ILE A 158 3.90 -7.60 21.03
CA ILE A 158 2.66 -7.30 20.32
C ILE A 158 2.24 -8.54 19.53
N SER A 159 1.03 -9.03 19.78
CA SER A 159 0.47 -10.23 19.15
C SER A 159 -0.28 -9.91 17.86
N LEU A 160 -0.82 -8.69 17.75
CA LEU A 160 -1.53 -8.20 16.57
C LEU A 160 -1.22 -6.72 16.36
N LEU A 161 -0.75 -6.38 15.16
CA LEU A 161 -0.52 -5.01 14.74
C LEU A 161 -1.44 -4.68 13.56
N ILE A 162 -2.19 -3.59 13.66
CA ILE A 162 -3.16 -3.16 12.65
C ILE A 162 -2.70 -1.83 12.05
N ASP A 163 -2.58 -1.77 10.72
CA ASP A 163 -2.32 -0.52 10.00
C ASP A 163 -3.64 0.21 9.72
N LEU A 164 -3.80 1.39 10.33
CA LEU A 164 -5.00 2.23 10.21
C LEU A 164 -5.26 2.71 8.78
N ASN A 165 -4.24 2.74 7.93
CA ASN A 165 -4.41 3.09 6.51
C ASN A 165 -4.91 1.95 5.63
N ARG A 166 -4.79 0.71 6.11
CA ARG A 166 -5.18 -0.47 5.33
C ARG A 166 -6.48 -1.08 5.80
N VAL A 167 -6.79 -0.91 7.08
CA VAL A 167 -7.98 -1.48 7.72
C VAL A 167 -8.80 -0.36 8.34
N PRO A 168 -10.08 -0.19 7.98
CA PRO A 168 -10.93 0.79 8.60
C PRO A 168 -11.20 0.40 10.07
N VAL A 169 -10.63 1.17 10.98
CA VAL A 169 -10.84 1.03 12.44
C VAL A 169 -11.74 2.16 12.90
N ILE A 170 -12.87 1.80 13.53
CA ILE A 170 -13.85 2.80 14.03
C ILE A 170 -13.32 3.52 15.28
N TYR A 171 -12.63 2.79 16.14
CA TYR A 171 -12.06 3.33 17.37
C TYR A 171 -10.83 2.52 17.81
N SER A 172 -9.79 3.22 18.20
CA SER A 172 -8.65 2.68 18.94
C SER A 172 -8.28 3.63 20.07
N ALA A 173 -7.97 3.09 21.25
CA ALA A 173 -7.47 3.91 22.34
C ALA A 173 -6.08 4.50 21.94
N PRO A 174 -5.80 5.78 22.28
CA PRO A 174 -4.50 6.39 21.93
C PRO A 174 -3.29 5.64 22.48
N SER A 175 -3.45 4.90 23.56
CA SER A 175 -2.39 4.07 24.17
C SER A 175 -2.01 2.84 23.33
N LEU A 176 -2.81 2.49 22.32
CA LEU A 176 -2.50 1.39 21.40
C LEU A 176 -1.70 1.85 20.18
N ASP A 177 -1.64 3.16 19.94
CA ASP A 177 -0.94 3.75 18.81
C ASP A 177 0.57 3.81 19.10
N ILE A 178 1.33 3.01 18.36
CA ILE A 178 2.80 2.92 18.46
C ILE A 178 3.52 3.68 17.35
N THR A 179 2.81 4.47 16.54
CA THR A 179 3.35 5.11 15.34
C THR A 179 4.59 5.96 15.64
N LYS A 180 4.49 6.84 16.63
CA LYS A 180 5.57 7.77 16.98
C LYS A 180 6.78 7.04 17.56
N GLU A 181 6.54 6.09 18.44
CA GLU A 181 7.58 5.28 19.09
C GLU A 181 8.33 4.45 18.05
N PHE A 182 7.61 3.83 17.11
CA PHE A 182 8.22 3.09 16.03
C PHE A 182 9.07 3.99 15.11
N ILE A 183 8.54 5.14 14.68
CA ILE A 183 9.27 6.09 13.81
C ILE A 183 10.55 6.56 14.52
N ALA A 184 10.48 6.89 15.80
CA ALA A 184 11.64 7.33 16.58
C ALA A 184 12.71 6.23 16.65
N GLU A 185 12.31 4.99 16.95
CA GLU A 185 13.21 3.83 17.01
C GLU A 185 13.82 3.51 15.64
N TYR A 186 12.99 3.52 14.59
CA TYR A 186 13.45 3.29 13.22
C TYR A 186 14.47 4.34 12.78
N ASN A 187 14.21 5.63 13.00
CA ASN A 187 15.14 6.71 12.67
C ASN A 187 16.46 6.63 13.46
N ARG A 188 16.40 6.12 14.69
CA ARG A 188 17.59 5.92 15.51
C ARG A 188 18.46 4.76 15.00
N THR A 189 17.84 3.67 14.55
CA THR A 189 18.54 2.45 14.10
C THR A 189 18.93 2.50 12.62
N HIS A 190 18.23 3.32 11.83
CA HIS A 190 18.43 3.48 10.39
C HIS A 190 18.64 4.97 10.02
N PRO A 191 19.73 5.59 10.45
CA PRO A 191 19.97 7.01 10.18
C PRO A 191 20.06 7.28 8.67
N ALA A 192 19.62 8.47 8.24
CA ALA A 192 19.56 8.87 6.83
C ALA A 192 20.94 9.07 6.17
N THR A 193 21.95 9.39 6.97
CA THR A 193 23.35 9.44 6.55
C THR A 193 24.00 8.13 6.94
N GLY A 194 24.56 7.41 5.98
CA GLY A 194 25.15 6.06 6.13
C GLY A 194 26.32 5.94 7.10
N ALA A 195 26.22 6.50 8.29
CA ALA A 195 27.06 6.16 9.42
C ALA A 195 26.57 4.80 9.96
N ARG A 196 27.12 3.73 9.40
CA ARG A 196 27.14 2.44 10.09
C ARG A 196 27.99 2.64 11.34
N PRO A 197 27.54 2.17 12.52
CA PRO A 197 28.37 2.10 13.72
C PRO A 197 29.61 1.25 13.50
#